data_e6712d148a2aa443d7da2e9e3da19914
#
_entry.id   e6712d148a2aa443d7da2e9e3da19914
#
_cell.length_a   1.000
_cell.length_b   1.000
_cell.length_c   1.000
_cell.angle_alpha   90.00
_cell.angle_beta   90.00
_cell.angle_gamma   90.00
#
_symmetry.space_group_name_H-M   'P 1'
#
loop_
_entity.id
_entity.type
_entity.pdbx_description
1 polymer ?
#
loop_
_entity_poly.entity_id
_entity_poly.type
_entity_poly.pdbx_seq_one_letter_code
_entity_poly.pdbx_strand_id
1 'polypeptide(L)'
;PVKSIRFSDHQANIVNDECVLCGQCFVACPQNAKEIRNDVASAKALIAGESPVYASIAPSFVANYDGVTIKSMDRALKRLGFAGAEETAVGATIVKRQYDLMANMAEQDVIISSCCSTINLLIQKHYPQALPYLAHVVSPMQAHCKAIKRAHEGAKTVFIGPCISKKAEAENYAGIVDLSLIHISEPTRH
;
A
#
# COMPACT_ATOMS: atom_id res chain seq x y z
N PRO A 1 -5.50 17.80 1.81
CA PRO A 1 -4.77 18.19 3.03
C PRO A 1 -3.62 19.16 2.74
N VAL A 2 -2.82 18.91 1.69
CA VAL A 2 -1.60 19.68 1.39
C VAL A 2 -1.79 20.73 0.26
N LYS A 3 -3.02 20.93 -0.20
CA LYS A 3 -3.37 21.92 -1.25
C LYS A 3 -2.56 21.76 -2.55
N SER A 4 -2.19 20.54 -2.92
CA SER A 4 -1.39 20.21 -4.11
C SER A 4 -2.19 20.17 -5.42
N ILE A 5 -3.40 20.74 -5.47
CA ILE A 5 -4.19 20.89 -6.69
C ILE A 5 -4.16 22.36 -7.09
N ARG A 6 -3.76 22.63 -8.32
CA ARG A 6 -3.78 23.94 -8.94
C ARG A 6 -4.71 23.94 -10.15
N PHE A 7 -5.40 25.04 -10.36
CA PHE A 7 -6.26 25.22 -11.51
C PHE A 7 -5.50 26.06 -12.54
N SER A 8 -5.22 25.46 -13.70
CA SER A 8 -4.62 26.13 -14.85
C SER A 8 -5.22 25.54 -16.14
N ASP A 9 -5.30 26.37 -17.19
CA ASP A 9 -5.79 25.96 -18.51
C ASP A 9 -7.17 25.27 -18.46
N HIS A 10 -8.06 25.77 -17.63
CA HIS A 10 -9.40 25.24 -17.38
C HIS A 10 -9.41 23.80 -16.80
N GLN A 11 -8.30 23.36 -16.23
CA GLN A 11 -8.17 22.02 -15.64
C GLN A 11 -7.60 22.06 -14.22
N ALA A 12 -8.03 21.11 -13.38
CA ALA A 12 -7.48 20.90 -12.07
C ALA A 12 -6.30 19.91 -12.15
N ASN A 13 -5.09 20.42 -12.00
CA ASN A 13 -3.84 19.64 -12.11
C ASN A 13 -3.27 19.33 -10.74
N ILE A 14 -2.71 18.12 -10.58
CA ILE A 14 -2.01 17.72 -9.36
C ILE A 14 -0.55 18.11 -9.49
N VAL A 15 -0.06 18.88 -8.52
CA VAL A 15 1.35 19.23 -8.39
C VAL A 15 2.08 18.06 -7.72
N ASN A 16 2.79 17.27 -8.49
CA ASN A 16 3.43 16.03 -8.02
C ASN A 16 4.43 16.25 -6.88
N ASP A 17 5.18 17.35 -6.93
CA ASP A 17 6.18 17.69 -5.92
C ASP A 17 5.56 18.03 -4.56
N GLU A 18 4.31 18.47 -4.53
CA GLU A 18 3.55 18.76 -3.32
C GLU A 18 2.63 17.60 -2.90
N CYS A 19 2.30 16.69 -3.82
CA CYS A 19 1.34 15.62 -3.60
C CYS A 19 1.90 14.53 -2.69
N VAL A 20 1.10 14.16 -1.67
CA VAL A 20 1.42 13.09 -0.71
C VAL A 20 0.65 11.80 -0.97
N LEU A 21 -0.01 11.67 -2.10
CA LEU A 21 -0.76 10.48 -2.54
C LEU A 21 -1.85 10.02 -1.53
N CYS A 22 -2.48 10.96 -0.83
CA CYS A 22 -3.51 10.64 0.18
C CYS A 22 -4.86 10.20 -0.41
N GLY A 23 -5.08 10.40 -1.71
CA GLY A 23 -6.32 10.03 -2.39
C GLY A 23 -7.51 10.96 -2.18
N GLN A 24 -7.40 12.00 -1.33
CA GLN A 24 -8.52 12.88 -1.01
C GLN A 24 -9.13 13.56 -2.24
N CYS A 25 -8.31 13.92 -3.22
CA CYS A 25 -8.79 14.52 -4.49
C CYS A 25 -9.65 13.54 -5.31
N PHE A 26 -9.39 12.24 -5.23
CA PHE A 26 -10.20 11.21 -5.86
C PHE A 26 -11.55 11.05 -5.15
N VAL A 27 -11.51 10.92 -3.81
CA VAL A 27 -12.72 10.69 -3.01
C VAL A 27 -13.66 11.91 -3.02
N ALA A 28 -13.10 13.13 -2.95
CA ALA A 28 -13.86 14.36 -2.84
C ALA A 28 -14.27 14.98 -4.17
N CYS A 29 -13.87 14.43 -5.32
CA CYS A 29 -14.17 15.03 -6.62
C CYS A 29 -15.64 14.81 -7.02
N PRO A 30 -16.47 15.87 -7.10
CA PRO A 30 -17.90 15.69 -7.42
C PRO A 30 -18.11 15.30 -8.89
N GLN A 31 -17.13 15.58 -9.75
CA GLN A 31 -17.16 15.30 -11.18
C GLN A 31 -16.52 13.95 -11.54
N ASN A 32 -15.98 13.21 -10.56
CA ASN A 32 -15.20 11.98 -10.79
C ASN A 32 -14.06 12.17 -11.82
N ALA A 33 -13.45 13.37 -11.87
CA ALA A 33 -12.44 13.74 -12.86
C ALA A 33 -11.03 13.23 -12.54
N LYS A 34 -10.89 12.40 -11.49
CA LYS A 34 -9.61 11.79 -11.10
C LYS A 34 -9.72 10.29 -11.19
N GLU A 35 -8.72 9.69 -11.81
CA GLU A 35 -8.64 8.24 -11.96
C GLU A 35 -7.43 7.69 -11.23
N ILE A 36 -7.55 6.45 -10.78
CA ILE A 36 -6.45 5.69 -10.23
C ILE A 36 -6.03 4.69 -11.30
N ARG A 37 -4.72 4.59 -11.56
CA ARG A 37 -4.18 3.65 -12.55
C ARG A 37 -4.67 2.22 -12.24
N ASN A 38 -5.25 1.60 -13.25
CA ASN A 38 -5.72 0.22 -13.19
C ASN A 38 -4.61 -0.74 -13.63
N ASP A 39 -4.13 -1.56 -12.70
CA ASP A 39 -3.05 -2.52 -12.95
C ASP A 39 -3.55 -3.98 -13.04
N VAL A 40 -4.84 -4.20 -13.29
CA VAL A 40 -5.41 -5.56 -13.41
C VAL A 40 -4.79 -6.33 -14.57
N ALA A 41 -4.51 -5.67 -15.69
CA ALA A 41 -3.82 -6.31 -16.82
C ALA A 41 -2.41 -6.79 -16.44
N SER A 42 -1.66 -5.97 -15.70
CA SER A 42 -0.34 -6.34 -15.18
C SER A 42 -0.41 -7.51 -14.20
N ALA A 43 -1.43 -7.54 -13.34
CA ALA A 43 -1.65 -8.67 -12.42
C ALA A 43 -1.94 -9.97 -13.18
N LYS A 44 -2.80 -9.91 -14.20
CA LYS A 44 -3.10 -11.07 -15.05
C LYS A 44 -1.87 -11.57 -15.79
N ALA A 45 -1.04 -10.67 -16.31
CA ALA A 45 0.22 -11.04 -16.95
C ALA A 45 1.19 -11.69 -15.96
N LEU A 46 1.28 -11.17 -14.73
CA LEU A 46 2.12 -11.73 -13.69
C LEU A 46 1.66 -13.15 -13.29
N ILE A 47 0.35 -13.36 -13.16
CA ILE A 47 -0.25 -14.66 -12.81
C ILE A 47 -0.09 -15.69 -13.96
N ALA A 48 -0.12 -15.23 -15.20
CA ALA A 48 0.08 -16.10 -16.37
C ALA A 48 1.56 -16.49 -16.60
N GLY A 49 2.48 -15.89 -15.85
CA GLY A 49 3.91 -16.22 -15.91
C GLY A 49 4.25 -17.53 -15.19
N GLU A 50 5.55 -17.89 -15.23
CA GLU A 50 6.04 -19.15 -14.66
C GLU A 50 6.22 -19.13 -13.14
N SER A 51 6.35 -17.94 -12.55
CA SER A 51 6.59 -17.77 -11.10
C SER A 51 5.29 -17.88 -10.31
N PRO A 52 5.27 -18.55 -9.15
CA PRO A 52 4.10 -18.54 -8.28
C PRO A 52 3.82 -17.14 -7.74
N VAL A 53 2.58 -16.67 -7.84
CA VAL A 53 2.16 -15.35 -7.41
C VAL A 53 1.37 -15.44 -6.12
N TYR A 54 1.81 -14.76 -5.09
CA TYR A 54 1.15 -14.68 -3.78
C TYR A 54 0.53 -13.30 -3.56
N ALA A 55 -0.68 -13.27 -3.00
CA ALA A 55 -1.35 -12.04 -2.61
C ALA A 55 -1.09 -11.70 -1.14
N SER A 56 -0.64 -10.48 -0.87
CA SER A 56 -0.64 -9.87 0.46
C SER A 56 -1.86 -8.98 0.57
N ILE A 57 -2.85 -9.35 1.41
CA ILE A 57 -4.15 -8.68 1.48
C ILE A 57 -4.19 -7.74 2.67
N ALA A 58 -4.51 -6.47 2.41
CA ALA A 58 -4.71 -5.48 3.47
C ALA A 58 -5.89 -5.88 4.37
N PRO A 59 -5.81 -5.71 5.70
CA PRO A 59 -6.88 -6.08 6.64
C PRO A 59 -8.22 -5.42 6.36
N SER A 60 -8.23 -4.30 5.63
CA SER A 60 -9.44 -3.58 5.21
C SER A 60 -10.39 -4.39 4.33
N PHE A 61 -9.99 -5.57 3.83
CA PHE A 61 -10.88 -6.43 3.04
C PHE A 61 -12.16 -6.80 3.79
N VAL A 62 -12.10 -6.92 5.11
CA VAL A 62 -13.26 -7.24 5.95
C VAL A 62 -14.36 -6.18 5.91
N ALA A 63 -14.01 -4.93 5.59
CA ALA A 63 -14.98 -3.84 5.46
C ALA A 63 -15.74 -3.88 4.11
N ASN A 64 -15.18 -4.55 3.11
CA ASN A 64 -15.78 -4.64 1.78
C ASN A 64 -16.52 -5.97 1.54
N TYR A 65 -16.19 -6.99 2.33
CA TYR A 65 -16.70 -8.34 2.13
C TYR A 65 -17.22 -8.90 3.46
N ASP A 66 -18.46 -8.61 3.77
CA ASP A 66 -19.09 -9.07 5.02
C ASP A 66 -19.03 -10.59 5.17
N GLY A 67 -18.63 -11.05 6.35
CA GLY A 67 -18.51 -12.47 6.67
C GLY A 67 -17.38 -13.23 5.94
N VAL A 68 -16.57 -12.54 5.10
CA VAL A 68 -15.46 -13.17 4.38
C VAL A 68 -14.23 -13.28 5.27
N THR A 69 -13.65 -14.48 5.33
CA THR A 69 -12.41 -14.77 6.04
C THR A 69 -11.22 -14.79 5.08
N ILE A 70 -10.00 -14.67 5.61
CA ILE A 70 -8.78 -14.82 4.80
C ILE A 70 -8.73 -16.19 4.09
N LYS A 71 -9.24 -17.26 4.70
CA LYS A 71 -9.33 -18.59 4.06
C LYS A 71 -10.25 -18.60 2.85
N SER A 72 -11.36 -17.85 2.89
CA SER A 72 -12.26 -17.74 1.73
C SER A 72 -11.66 -16.84 0.64
N MET A 73 -10.93 -15.77 1.01
CA MET A 73 -10.17 -14.95 0.06
C MET A 73 -9.05 -15.76 -0.62
N ASP A 74 -8.29 -16.55 0.12
CA ASP A 74 -7.26 -17.43 -0.44
C ASP A 74 -7.86 -18.39 -1.48
N ARG A 75 -8.98 -19.05 -1.15
CA ARG A 75 -9.66 -19.94 -2.11
C ARG A 75 -10.15 -19.21 -3.36
N ALA A 76 -10.67 -17.99 -3.20
CA ALA A 76 -11.14 -17.19 -4.33
C ALA A 76 -9.96 -16.76 -5.22
N LEU A 77 -8.87 -16.28 -4.65
CA LEU A 77 -7.69 -15.85 -5.38
C LEU A 77 -6.96 -17.03 -6.05
N LYS A 78 -6.94 -18.21 -5.44
CA LYS A 78 -6.44 -19.42 -6.11
C LYS A 78 -7.24 -19.78 -7.36
N ARG A 79 -8.55 -19.57 -7.39
CA ARG A 79 -9.36 -19.74 -8.61
C ARG A 79 -9.02 -18.73 -9.70
N LEU A 80 -8.45 -17.59 -9.35
CA LEU A 80 -7.96 -16.56 -10.28
C LEU A 80 -6.50 -16.82 -10.72
N GLY A 81 -5.86 -17.89 -10.20
CA GLY A 81 -4.51 -18.29 -10.59
C GLY A 81 -3.40 -17.87 -9.62
N PHE A 82 -3.73 -17.26 -8.49
CA PHE A 82 -2.73 -17.03 -7.42
C PHE A 82 -2.30 -18.36 -6.78
N ALA A 83 -1.05 -18.46 -6.36
CA ALA A 83 -0.54 -19.60 -5.60
C ALA A 83 -1.07 -19.62 -4.16
N GLY A 84 -1.33 -18.45 -3.59
CA GLY A 84 -1.89 -18.30 -2.25
C GLY A 84 -2.14 -16.84 -1.89
N ALA A 85 -2.83 -16.64 -0.75
CA ALA A 85 -3.11 -15.32 -0.20
C ALA A 85 -3.00 -15.32 1.33
N GLU A 86 -2.35 -14.29 1.86
CA GLU A 86 -2.10 -14.09 3.27
C GLU A 86 -2.44 -12.66 3.70
N GLU A 87 -2.68 -12.45 4.98
CA GLU A 87 -2.96 -11.11 5.52
C GLU A 87 -1.68 -10.29 5.71
N THR A 88 -1.67 -9.05 5.26
CA THR A 88 -0.59 -8.10 5.53
C THR A 88 -0.40 -7.82 7.03
N ALA A 89 -1.36 -8.20 7.87
CA ALA A 89 -1.26 -8.14 9.33
C ALA A 89 -0.06 -8.92 9.89
N VAL A 90 0.37 -9.99 9.21
CA VAL A 90 1.63 -10.70 9.53
C VAL A 90 2.82 -9.75 9.45
N GLY A 91 2.89 -8.94 8.39
CA GLY A 91 3.92 -7.91 8.23
C GLY A 91 3.84 -6.82 9.30
N ALA A 92 2.63 -6.45 9.74
CA ALA A 92 2.46 -5.52 10.84
C ALA A 92 3.04 -6.05 12.16
N THR A 93 2.88 -7.36 12.43
CA THR A 93 3.48 -8.01 13.60
C THR A 93 5.02 -7.99 13.54
N ILE A 94 5.60 -8.20 12.34
CA ILE A 94 7.05 -8.12 12.14
C ILE A 94 7.55 -6.69 12.41
N VAL A 95 6.88 -5.70 11.85
CA VAL A 95 7.22 -4.28 11.98
C VAL A 95 7.05 -3.79 13.42
N LYS A 96 5.98 -4.24 14.12
CA LYS A 96 5.77 -3.90 15.52
C LYS A 96 6.98 -4.24 16.38
N ARG A 97 7.59 -5.40 16.18
CA ARG A 97 8.79 -5.80 16.94
C ARG A 97 9.95 -4.81 16.79
N GLN A 98 10.10 -4.21 15.60
CA GLN A 98 11.13 -3.20 15.39
C GLN A 98 10.83 -1.91 16.15
N TYR A 99 9.57 -1.49 16.17
CA TYR A 99 9.15 -0.31 16.97
C TYR A 99 9.28 -0.56 18.46
N ASP A 100 8.95 -1.76 18.95
CA ASP A 100 9.14 -2.13 20.36
C ASP A 100 10.62 -2.05 20.75
N LEU A 101 11.52 -2.50 19.89
CA LEU A 101 12.97 -2.38 20.11
C LEU A 101 13.41 -0.92 20.15
N MET A 102 13.00 -0.11 19.17
CA MET A 102 13.35 1.33 19.13
C MET A 102 12.86 2.06 20.39
N ALA A 103 11.60 1.78 20.82
CA ALA A 103 11.03 2.39 22.02
C ALA A 103 11.79 1.99 23.31
N ASN A 104 12.26 0.73 23.37
CA ASN A 104 13.00 0.24 24.52
C ASN A 104 14.46 0.77 24.59
N MET A 105 15.06 1.08 23.44
CA MET A 105 16.40 1.69 23.38
C MET A 105 16.42 3.13 23.87
N ALA A 106 15.25 3.81 23.87
CA ALA A 106 15.06 5.17 24.36
C ALA A 106 16.09 6.20 23.81
N GLU A 107 16.54 5.98 22.56
CA GLU A 107 17.49 6.89 21.89
C GLU A 107 16.84 8.20 21.45
N GLN A 108 15.52 8.23 21.37
CA GLN A 108 14.73 9.39 20.96
C GLN A 108 13.46 9.52 21.82
N ASP A 109 13.12 10.73 22.22
CA ASP A 109 11.90 11.03 22.97
C ASP A 109 10.61 10.87 22.11
N VAL A 110 10.76 10.98 20.78
CA VAL A 110 9.65 10.90 19.83
C VAL A 110 10.04 10.01 18.65
N ILE A 111 9.19 9.06 18.32
CA ILE A 111 9.31 8.22 17.13
C ILE A 111 8.08 8.40 16.26
N ILE A 112 8.26 8.87 15.03
CA ILE A 112 7.19 8.94 14.03
C ILE A 112 7.23 7.66 13.21
N SER A 113 6.10 6.94 13.20
CA SER A 113 5.98 5.68 12.46
C SER A 113 6.07 5.89 10.94
N SER A 114 6.92 5.13 10.26
CA SER A 114 7.09 5.12 8.80
C SER A 114 6.19 4.12 8.06
N CYS A 115 5.23 3.48 8.75
CA CYS A 115 4.32 2.50 8.16
C CYS A 115 3.42 3.05 7.06
N CYS A 116 3.15 4.36 7.09
CA CYS A 116 2.28 5.06 6.14
C CYS A 116 3.09 5.87 5.13
N SER A 117 3.10 5.45 3.87
CA SER A 117 3.82 6.14 2.79
C SER A 117 3.35 7.59 2.58
N THR A 118 2.06 7.88 2.83
CA THR A 118 1.52 9.24 2.78
C THR A 118 2.15 10.13 3.86
N ILE A 119 2.32 9.62 5.08
CA ILE A 119 2.98 10.35 6.17
C ILE A 119 4.46 10.55 5.86
N ASN A 120 5.15 9.54 5.31
CA ASN A 120 6.54 9.67 4.89
C ASN A 120 6.70 10.80 3.86
N LEU A 121 5.83 10.82 2.83
CA LEU A 121 5.82 11.88 1.83
C LEU A 121 5.46 13.26 2.43
N LEU A 122 4.54 13.29 3.39
CA LEU A 122 4.16 14.53 4.07
C LEU A 122 5.37 15.13 4.81
N ILE A 123 6.10 14.31 5.57
CA ILE A 123 7.28 14.74 6.30
C ILE A 123 8.36 15.19 5.31
N GLN A 124 8.68 14.36 4.32
CA GLN A 124 9.73 14.67 3.34
C GLN A 124 9.48 15.97 2.56
N LYS A 125 8.23 16.23 2.16
CA LYS A 125 7.89 17.35 1.29
C LYS A 125 7.48 18.62 2.02
N HIS A 126 6.82 18.48 3.18
CA HIS A 126 6.19 19.62 3.85
C HIS A 126 6.73 19.91 5.25
N TYR A 127 7.37 18.92 5.89
CA TYR A 127 7.89 19.02 7.26
C TYR A 127 9.29 18.41 7.39
N PRO A 128 10.27 18.83 6.57
CA PRO A 128 11.61 18.20 6.56
C PRO A 128 12.32 18.27 7.92
N GLN A 129 11.98 19.22 8.77
CA GLN A 129 12.50 19.32 10.14
C GLN A 129 12.10 18.13 11.02
N ALA A 130 11.05 17.37 10.65
CA ALA A 130 10.60 16.18 11.37
C ALA A 130 11.28 14.88 10.89
N LEU A 131 12.10 14.92 9.83
CA LEU A 131 12.81 13.76 9.29
C LEU A 131 13.66 13.01 10.34
N PRO A 132 14.36 13.66 11.27
CA PRO A 132 15.13 12.95 12.29
C PRO A 132 14.29 12.05 13.19
N TYR A 133 13.00 12.32 13.34
CA TYR A 133 12.07 11.55 14.17
C TYR A 133 11.37 10.43 13.39
N LEU A 134 11.48 10.40 12.04
CA LEU A 134 10.87 9.39 11.21
C LEU A 134 11.64 8.07 11.30
N ALA A 135 10.96 7.02 11.74
CA ALA A 135 11.60 5.72 11.91
C ALA A 135 12.08 5.14 10.56
N HIS A 136 13.27 4.53 10.57
CA HIS A 136 13.84 3.82 9.43
C HIS A 136 13.36 2.35 9.39
N VAL A 137 12.04 2.15 9.40
CA VAL A 137 11.41 0.84 9.41
C VAL A 137 10.56 0.68 8.16
N VAL A 138 10.66 -0.48 7.51
CA VAL A 138 9.85 -0.80 6.33
C VAL A 138 8.36 -0.88 6.68
N SER A 139 7.50 -0.65 5.71
CA SER A 139 6.05 -0.78 5.95
C SER A 139 5.63 -2.25 6.13
N PRO A 140 4.47 -2.51 6.76
CA PRO A 140 3.90 -3.85 6.86
C PRO A 140 3.77 -4.57 5.51
N MET A 141 3.42 -3.84 4.44
CA MET A 141 3.34 -4.37 3.08
C MET A 141 4.70 -4.94 2.63
N GLN A 142 5.77 -4.15 2.77
CA GLN A 142 7.12 -4.59 2.38
C GLN A 142 7.62 -5.72 3.27
N ALA A 143 7.40 -5.64 4.58
CA ALA A 143 7.81 -6.68 5.52
C ALA A 143 7.14 -8.02 5.20
N HIS A 144 5.84 -8.00 4.90
CA HIS A 144 5.09 -9.20 4.55
C HIS A 144 5.49 -9.77 3.19
N CYS A 145 5.55 -8.94 2.14
CA CYS A 145 5.99 -9.41 0.82
C CYS A 145 7.41 -9.99 0.86
N LYS A 146 8.31 -9.41 1.66
CA LYS A 146 9.65 -9.93 1.90
C LYS A 146 9.63 -11.29 2.63
N ALA A 147 8.71 -11.46 3.60
CA ALA A 147 8.51 -12.74 4.28
C ALA A 147 7.99 -13.82 3.34
N ILE A 148 6.99 -13.50 2.51
CA ILE A 148 6.47 -14.40 1.47
C ILE A 148 7.59 -14.86 0.53
N LYS A 149 8.39 -13.94 0.00
CA LYS A 149 9.51 -14.28 -0.91
C LYS A 149 10.59 -15.13 -0.26
N ARG A 150 10.79 -15.00 1.06
CA ARG A 150 11.72 -15.87 1.81
C ARG A 150 11.15 -17.26 2.04
N ALA A 151 9.84 -17.38 2.22
CA ALA A 151 9.17 -18.65 2.43
C ALA A 151 8.95 -19.45 1.13
N HIS A 152 8.85 -18.73 -0.01
CA HIS A 152 8.54 -19.29 -1.32
C HIS A 152 9.57 -18.80 -2.34
N GLU A 153 10.54 -19.64 -2.64
CA GLU A 153 11.60 -19.30 -3.61
C GLU A 153 11.01 -19.00 -4.99
N GLY A 154 11.50 -17.94 -5.63
CA GLY A 154 11.00 -17.50 -6.94
C GLY A 154 9.62 -16.83 -6.93
N ALA A 155 8.98 -16.69 -5.76
CA ALA A 155 7.65 -16.11 -5.68
C ALA A 155 7.62 -14.63 -6.10
N LYS A 156 6.53 -14.27 -6.78
CA LYS A 156 6.09 -12.89 -7.03
C LYS A 156 5.03 -12.50 -6.01
N THR A 157 4.97 -11.22 -5.66
CA THR A 157 4.03 -10.72 -4.66
C THR A 157 3.16 -9.61 -5.22
N VAL A 158 1.87 -9.71 -4.97
CA VAL A 158 0.88 -8.69 -5.30
C VAL A 158 0.23 -8.21 -4.02
N PHE A 159 0.39 -6.93 -3.71
CA PHE A 159 -0.35 -6.33 -2.59
C PHE A 159 -1.74 -5.91 -3.06
N ILE A 160 -2.77 -6.27 -2.30
CA ILE A 160 -4.17 -5.91 -2.57
C ILE A 160 -4.70 -5.09 -1.39
N GLY A 161 -4.98 -3.81 -1.64
CA GLY A 161 -5.44 -2.90 -0.58
C GLY A 161 -6.00 -1.58 -1.11
N PRO A 162 -6.62 -0.73 -0.27
CA PRO A 162 -7.33 0.47 -0.71
C PRO A 162 -6.44 1.71 -0.83
N CYS A 163 -5.12 1.60 -0.66
CA CYS A 163 -4.24 2.73 -0.47
C CYS A 163 -3.47 3.10 -1.74
N ILE A 164 -3.71 4.32 -2.26
CA ILE A 164 -3.04 4.83 -3.47
C ILE A 164 -1.53 4.97 -3.26
N SER A 165 -1.09 5.45 -2.10
CA SER A 165 0.34 5.64 -1.83
C SER A 165 1.12 4.33 -1.80
N LYS A 166 0.46 3.19 -1.56
CA LYS A 166 1.08 1.86 -1.62
C LYS A 166 1.45 1.43 -3.04
N LYS A 167 0.80 1.97 -4.08
CA LYS A 167 1.21 1.74 -5.47
C LYS A 167 2.58 2.37 -5.74
N ALA A 168 2.76 3.63 -5.38
CA ALA A 168 4.04 4.32 -5.52
C ALA A 168 5.12 3.69 -4.62
N GLU A 169 4.76 3.25 -3.42
CA GLU A 169 5.70 2.54 -2.56
C GLU A 169 6.18 1.23 -3.19
N ALA A 170 5.29 0.44 -3.81
CA ALA A 170 5.66 -0.79 -4.50
C ALA A 170 6.63 -0.52 -5.67
N GLU A 171 6.43 0.57 -6.41
CA GLU A 171 7.30 0.98 -7.50
C GLU A 171 8.68 1.44 -7.01
N ASN A 172 8.72 2.21 -5.92
CA ASN A 172 9.97 2.72 -5.34
C ASN A 172 10.85 1.60 -4.73
N TYR A 173 10.25 0.48 -4.34
CA TYR A 173 10.93 -0.67 -3.75
C TYR A 173 10.78 -1.91 -4.64
N ALA A 174 11.11 -1.76 -5.92
CA ALA A 174 11.09 -2.84 -6.90
C ALA A 174 11.86 -4.09 -6.41
N GLY A 175 11.31 -5.26 -6.66
CA GLY A 175 11.88 -6.52 -6.22
C GLY A 175 11.41 -7.02 -4.84
N ILE A 176 10.79 -6.16 -4.02
CA ILE A 176 10.14 -6.56 -2.76
C ILE A 176 8.65 -6.79 -2.99
N VAL A 177 7.96 -5.80 -3.56
CA VAL A 177 6.56 -5.89 -3.97
C VAL A 177 6.53 -5.78 -5.48
N ASP A 178 6.06 -6.82 -6.17
CA ASP A 178 6.09 -6.82 -7.63
C ASP A 178 4.94 -6.01 -8.22
N LEU A 179 3.80 -5.93 -7.51
CA LEU A 179 2.65 -5.14 -7.93
C LEU A 179 1.78 -4.74 -6.75
N SER A 180 1.13 -3.57 -6.84
CA SER A 180 0.09 -3.16 -5.89
C SER A 180 -1.23 -2.89 -6.63
N LEU A 181 -2.25 -3.67 -6.29
CA LEU A 181 -3.62 -3.49 -6.76
C LEU A 181 -4.43 -2.70 -5.74
N ILE A 182 -5.29 -1.83 -6.22
CA ILE A 182 -6.32 -1.20 -5.39
C ILE A 182 -7.60 -1.98 -5.63
N HIS A 183 -8.12 -2.61 -4.56
CA HIS A 183 -9.49 -3.07 -4.58
C HIS A 183 -10.38 -1.86 -4.37
N ILE A 184 -10.89 -1.31 -5.44
CA ILE A 184 -11.95 -0.31 -5.38
C ILE A 184 -13.24 -1.10 -5.48
N SER A 185 -13.94 -1.26 -4.36
CA SER A 185 -15.39 -1.21 -4.44
C SER A 185 -15.69 0.24 -4.77
N GLU A 186 -16.42 0.50 -5.84
CA GLU A 186 -16.93 1.85 -6.09
C GLU A 186 -17.53 2.37 -4.78
N PRO A 187 -17.21 3.63 -4.37
CA PRO A 187 -17.88 4.20 -3.23
C PRO A 187 -19.35 4.19 -3.55
N THR A 188 -20.09 3.28 -2.93
CA THR A 188 -21.54 3.34 -2.93
C THR A 188 -21.87 4.69 -2.33
N ARG A 189 -22.27 5.61 -3.18
CA ARG A 189 -22.79 6.91 -2.74
C ARG A 189 -24.09 6.60 -1.98
N HIS A 190 -24.02 6.71 -0.67
CA HIS A 190 -25.20 6.90 0.16
C HIS A 190 -25.48 8.39 0.30
#